data_eed83c379d7c9538b83e897ee01b661b
#
_entry.id   eed83c379d7c9538b83e897ee01b661b
#
_cell.length_a   1.000
_cell.length_b   1.000
_cell.length_c   1.000
_cell.angle_alpha   90.00
_cell.angle_beta   90.00
_cell.angle_gamma   90.00
#
_symmetry.space_group_name_H-M   'P 1'
#
loop_
_entity.id
_entity.type
_entity.pdbx_description
1 polymer ?
#
loop_
_entity_poly.entity_id
_entity_poly.type
_entity_poly.pdbx_seq_one_letter_code
_entity_poly.pdbx_strand_id
1 'polypeptide(L)'
;MKITKYIAVGLCALVVVGCANDDKKVGVTIDTDNIEIGAEGGTHNIKITADDSWIAQTNDPWITVSPANGRGTAVCQIIIDSALLNEPRQGLVRIQNQNNWEERRDINITQEGYDYAITLDDKQVTVANYAALGERTFDVRVKTNVDFDVEIPEDAQAWLTPEEYKVDLNRGLRPREVTVRFNWGINSSDAERNATITFKPKKEVQLAAQDDLTVKQQASEPIKADTRAGDSVALLSIARALNMWESWESSESMENWDNVILWEKDMEGCTDEKVGRVKYARFYMFGTKEGIPFEVKYLTAADELIFYSNTNSNRLNLSTGEYLSGLTQLKRLTISAYGLTELDPSFKNLKSLEFLDLSGNNFEQIPSVITKENFPNLHALKMNANQRIIIYDLYDSTTTNFGGLFQETESTREFPRRLLEWDKLDTLILSVNYLQGRIPDMKDYNTYTQEDINAADSLPQALVGIPKVLPNIKRFSINLNRLTGELPEWLLRHPALDWWDP
;
A
#
# COMPACT_ATOMS: atom_id res chain seq x y z
N MET A 1 32.00 30.08 -15.19
CA MET A 1 32.77 31.12 -15.91
C MET A 1 31.95 31.52 -17.13
N LYS A 2 31.24 32.66 -17.05
CA LYS A 2 30.33 33.15 -18.09
C LYS A 2 31.13 33.85 -19.17
N ILE A 3 30.91 33.52 -20.42
CA ILE A 3 31.41 34.30 -21.55
C ILE A 3 30.20 34.77 -22.34
N THR A 4 29.91 36.02 -22.19
CA THR A 4 28.92 36.77 -22.95
C THR A 4 29.62 37.33 -24.20
N LYS A 5 29.12 36.98 -25.38
CA LYS A 5 29.58 37.60 -26.65
C LYS A 5 28.52 38.63 -27.07
N TYR A 6 28.87 39.89 -26.99
CA TYR A 6 28.18 40.99 -27.68
C TYR A 6 28.72 41.11 -29.11
N ILE A 7 27.82 41.08 -30.09
CA ILE A 7 28.11 41.53 -31.45
C ILE A 7 27.45 42.88 -31.64
N ALA A 8 28.29 43.92 -31.79
CA ALA A 8 27.86 45.22 -32.18
C ALA A 8 27.83 45.29 -33.71
N VAL A 9 26.69 45.64 -34.29
CA VAL A 9 26.56 45.95 -35.72
C VAL A 9 26.41 47.45 -35.83
N GLY A 10 27.40 48.03 -36.50
CA GLY A 10 27.50 49.48 -36.75
C GLY A 10 26.51 49.98 -37.78
N LEU A 11 25.91 51.09 -37.45
CA LEU A 11 24.96 51.84 -38.26
C LEU A 11 25.73 52.75 -39.19
N CYS A 12 25.66 52.52 -40.53
CA CYS A 12 26.07 53.55 -41.53
C CYS A 12 24.77 54.23 -42.04
N ALA A 13 24.62 55.47 -41.63
CA ALA A 13 23.59 56.34 -42.19
C ALA A 13 24.08 56.99 -43.47
N LEU A 14 23.46 56.77 -44.57
CA LEU A 14 23.59 57.55 -45.81
C LEU A 14 22.33 58.36 -46.01
N VAL A 15 22.45 59.68 -45.79
CA VAL A 15 21.39 60.63 -46.13
C VAL A 15 21.52 60.96 -47.60
N VAL A 16 20.50 60.61 -48.40
CA VAL A 16 20.32 61.12 -49.75
C VAL A 16 19.01 61.95 -49.75
N VAL A 17 19.13 63.25 -49.79
CA VAL A 17 17.99 64.16 -50.03
C VAL A 17 17.73 64.16 -51.54
N GLY A 18 16.59 63.67 -51.93
CA GLY A 18 16.05 63.79 -53.29
C GLY A 18 14.56 64.13 -53.22
N CYS A 19 14.23 65.43 -53.42
CA CYS A 19 12.86 65.86 -53.69
C CYS A 19 12.44 65.34 -55.06
N ALA A 20 11.41 64.53 -55.10
CA ALA A 20 10.52 64.33 -56.21
C ALA A 20 9.15 63.99 -55.64
N ASN A 21 8.20 64.88 -55.71
CA ASN A 21 6.78 64.59 -55.56
C ASN A 21 6.36 63.63 -56.69
N ASP A 22 6.41 62.37 -56.45
CA ASP A 22 5.62 61.37 -57.13
C ASP A 22 4.70 60.74 -56.05
N ASP A 23 3.40 61.04 -56.18
CA ASP A 23 2.36 60.28 -55.43
C ASP A 23 2.47 58.85 -55.87
N LYS A 24 3.50 58.10 -55.36
CA LYS A 24 3.59 56.66 -55.51
C LYS A 24 2.44 56.08 -54.75
N LYS A 25 1.49 55.57 -55.46
CA LYS A 25 0.46 54.67 -54.90
C LYS A 25 1.15 53.71 -53.96
N VAL A 26 0.79 53.78 -52.73
CA VAL A 26 1.28 52.89 -51.69
C VAL A 26 0.52 51.59 -51.84
N GLY A 27 0.94 50.72 -52.72
CA GLY A 27 0.31 49.41 -52.85
C GLY A 27 0.02 48.74 -51.46
N VAL A 28 -0.20 47.51 -51.40
CA VAL A 28 -0.38 46.79 -50.12
C VAL A 28 0.95 46.78 -49.37
N THR A 29 0.97 47.29 -48.11
CA THR A 29 2.09 47.19 -47.16
C THR A 29 1.64 46.61 -45.85
N ILE A 30 2.53 45.92 -45.18
CA ILE A 30 2.32 45.27 -43.88
C ILE A 30 3.47 45.67 -42.92
N ASP A 31 3.20 45.64 -41.65
CA ASP A 31 4.19 46.00 -40.60
C ASP A 31 5.09 44.82 -40.21
N THR A 32 4.75 43.58 -40.54
CA THR A 32 5.61 42.40 -40.39
C THR A 32 5.39 41.38 -41.50
N ASP A 33 6.42 40.73 -41.95
CA ASP A 33 6.42 39.66 -42.98
C ASP A 33 6.81 38.28 -42.42
N ASN A 34 7.17 38.21 -41.15
CA ASN A 34 7.51 36.97 -40.46
C ASN A 34 6.89 36.96 -39.06
N ILE A 35 6.30 35.80 -38.71
CA ILE A 35 5.77 35.51 -37.37
C ILE A 35 6.43 34.21 -36.90
N GLU A 36 7.17 34.30 -35.80
CA GLU A 36 7.67 33.16 -35.06
C GLU A 36 6.83 32.98 -33.81
N ILE A 37 6.29 31.81 -33.59
CA ILE A 37 5.40 31.52 -32.47
C ILE A 37 5.66 30.13 -31.89
N GLY A 38 5.52 30.03 -30.58
CA GLY A 38 5.66 28.73 -29.87
C GLY A 38 4.51 27.77 -30.18
N ALA A 39 4.65 26.57 -29.70
CA ALA A 39 3.72 25.45 -29.94
C ALA A 39 2.28 25.74 -29.50
N GLU A 40 2.07 26.57 -28.46
CA GLU A 40 0.73 26.93 -27.96
C GLU A 40 -0.12 27.69 -28.97
N GLY A 41 0.52 28.29 -30.00
CA GLY A 41 -0.19 29.18 -30.92
C GLY A 41 -0.53 30.56 -30.28
N GLY A 42 -1.47 31.23 -30.85
CA GLY A 42 -1.91 32.55 -30.36
C GLY A 42 -2.46 33.49 -31.41
N THR A 43 -2.59 34.76 -31.09
CA THR A 43 -3.11 35.79 -31.98
C THR A 43 -2.07 36.89 -32.21
N HIS A 44 -1.81 37.19 -33.46
CA HIS A 44 -0.92 38.24 -33.91
C HIS A 44 -1.72 39.32 -34.65
N ASN A 45 -1.54 40.58 -34.28
CA ASN A 45 -2.19 41.74 -34.95
C ASN A 45 -1.25 42.27 -36.00
N ILE A 46 -1.70 42.36 -37.23
CA ILE A 46 -0.93 42.88 -38.36
C ILE A 46 -1.62 44.14 -38.84
N LYS A 47 -0.85 45.23 -38.97
CA LYS A 47 -1.33 46.46 -39.59
C LYS A 47 -1.14 46.40 -41.09
N ILE A 48 -2.25 46.43 -41.82
CA ILE A 48 -2.27 46.46 -43.26
C ILE A 48 -2.55 47.90 -43.70
N THR A 49 -1.76 48.42 -44.64
CA THR A 49 -2.04 49.73 -45.28
C THR A 49 -2.12 49.49 -46.79
N ALA A 50 -3.24 49.86 -47.39
CA ALA A 50 -3.51 49.72 -48.83
C ALA A 50 -4.25 50.92 -49.38
N ASP A 51 -4.03 51.20 -50.63
CA ASP A 51 -4.74 52.30 -51.33
C ASP A 51 -6.16 51.95 -51.66
N ASP A 52 -6.50 50.66 -51.71
CA ASP A 52 -7.81 50.16 -52.11
C ASP A 52 -8.24 48.98 -51.28
N SER A 53 -9.19 48.19 -51.73
CA SER A 53 -9.66 46.97 -51.10
C SER A 53 -8.59 45.87 -51.15
N TRP A 54 -8.41 45.15 -50.06
CA TRP A 54 -7.49 44.04 -49.93
C TRP A 54 -8.18 42.79 -49.42
N ILE A 55 -7.61 41.65 -49.71
CA ILE A 55 -7.98 40.33 -49.17
C ILE A 55 -6.77 39.70 -48.52
N ALA A 56 -7.03 39.01 -47.41
CA ALA A 56 -6.04 38.19 -46.70
C ALA A 56 -6.52 36.71 -46.73
N GLN A 57 -5.66 35.80 -47.15
CA GLN A 57 -6.01 34.38 -47.30
C GLN A 57 -4.85 33.48 -46.93
N THR A 58 -5.19 32.29 -46.49
CA THR A 58 -4.26 31.20 -46.22
C THR A 58 -4.84 29.89 -46.70
N ASN A 59 -3.99 28.93 -47.06
CA ASN A 59 -4.37 27.56 -47.36
C ASN A 59 -4.09 26.62 -46.17
N ASP A 60 -3.52 27.18 -45.11
CA ASP A 60 -3.12 26.40 -43.93
C ASP A 60 -4.29 26.31 -42.93
N PRO A 61 -4.86 25.13 -42.71
CA PRO A 61 -6.08 24.97 -41.90
C PRO A 61 -5.93 25.32 -40.44
N TRP A 62 -4.71 25.48 -39.95
CA TRP A 62 -4.35 25.85 -38.58
C TRP A 62 -4.13 27.37 -38.41
N ILE A 63 -4.34 28.16 -39.48
CA ILE A 63 -4.24 29.62 -39.46
C ILE A 63 -5.61 30.20 -39.83
N THR A 64 -6.11 31.08 -39.00
CA THR A 64 -7.34 31.83 -39.24
C THR A 64 -7.02 33.34 -39.37
N VAL A 65 -7.59 33.98 -40.35
CA VAL A 65 -7.38 35.43 -40.63
C VAL A 65 -8.68 36.19 -40.41
N SER A 66 -8.68 37.25 -39.60
CA SER A 66 -9.88 38.01 -39.29
C SER A 66 -9.57 39.53 -39.08
N PRO A 67 -10.21 40.46 -39.83
CA PRO A 67 -11.07 40.19 -41.00
C PRO A 67 -10.25 39.69 -42.20
N ALA A 68 -10.83 38.83 -43.01
CA ALA A 68 -10.19 38.27 -44.20
C ALA A 68 -10.21 39.27 -45.42
N ASN A 69 -10.81 40.40 -45.26
CA ASN A 69 -10.81 41.48 -46.27
C ASN A 69 -11.01 42.85 -45.58
N GLY A 70 -10.63 43.89 -46.28
CA GLY A 70 -10.80 45.27 -45.83
C GLY A 70 -10.51 46.30 -46.91
N ARG A 71 -10.54 47.59 -46.56
CA ARG A 71 -10.21 48.70 -47.44
C ARG A 71 -9.36 49.72 -46.69
N GLY A 72 -8.32 50.24 -47.34
CA GLY A 72 -7.41 51.19 -46.74
C GLY A 72 -6.59 50.60 -45.60
N THR A 73 -6.35 51.42 -44.60
CA THR A 73 -5.60 50.97 -43.42
C THR A 73 -6.51 50.24 -42.42
N ALA A 74 -6.14 49.05 -42.02
CA ALA A 74 -6.85 48.23 -41.03
C ALA A 74 -5.92 47.32 -40.25
N VAL A 75 -6.38 46.82 -39.12
CA VAL A 75 -5.71 45.76 -38.35
C VAL A 75 -6.38 44.45 -38.67
N CYS A 76 -5.55 43.45 -39.03
CA CYS A 76 -5.96 42.08 -39.26
C CYS A 76 -5.37 41.20 -38.18
N GLN A 77 -6.14 40.30 -37.61
CA GLN A 77 -5.70 39.28 -36.65
C GLN A 77 -5.37 38.03 -37.38
N ILE A 78 -4.19 37.49 -37.16
CA ILE A 78 -3.78 36.15 -37.56
C ILE A 78 -3.85 35.28 -36.32
N ILE A 79 -4.78 34.34 -36.28
CA ILE A 79 -5.01 33.43 -35.19
C ILE A 79 -4.37 32.08 -35.60
N ILE A 80 -3.45 31.62 -34.78
CA ILE A 80 -2.65 30.41 -35.04
C ILE A 80 -3.04 29.36 -34.01
N ASP A 81 -3.55 28.24 -34.45
CA ASP A 81 -3.92 27.13 -33.59
C ASP A 81 -2.68 26.48 -32.95
N SER A 82 -2.85 25.84 -31.81
CA SER A 82 -1.77 25.09 -31.16
C SER A 82 -1.23 23.98 -32.07
N ALA A 83 0.07 23.71 -31.98
CA ALA A 83 0.73 22.60 -32.67
C ALA A 83 0.18 21.26 -32.23
N LEU A 84 0.18 20.25 -33.14
CA LEU A 84 -0.25 18.89 -32.83
C LEU A 84 0.91 17.91 -32.71
N LEU A 85 2.09 18.29 -33.23
CA LEU A 85 3.27 17.44 -33.35
C LEU A 85 4.48 18.07 -32.68
N ASN A 86 5.53 17.31 -32.55
CA ASN A 86 6.83 17.75 -32.05
C ASN A 86 7.64 18.55 -33.10
N GLU A 87 7.35 18.35 -34.36
CA GLU A 87 8.07 19.00 -35.45
C GLU A 87 7.54 20.41 -35.68
N PRO A 88 8.42 21.40 -35.95
CA PRO A 88 8.02 22.72 -36.38
C PRO A 88 7.23 22.70 -37.68
N ARG A 89 6.30 23.61 -37.84
CA ARG A 89 5.55 23.77 -39.09
C ARG A 89 5.60 25.19 -39.63
N GLN A 90 5.47 25.31 -40.91
CA GLN A 90 5.45 26.58 -41.61
C GLN A 90 4.11 26.79 -42.30
N GLY A 91 3.68 28.04 -42.32
CA GLY A 91 2.45 28.46 -42.97
C GLY A 91 2.61 29.82 -43.63
N LEU A 92 1.67 30.15 -44.46
CA LEU A 92 1.68 31.40 -45.26
C LEU A 92 0.35 32.10 -45.19
N VAL A 93 0.37 33.38 -44.87
CA VAL A 93 -0.75 34.28 -45.10
C VAL A 93 -0.41 35.28 -46.22
N ARG A 94 -1.22 35.30 -47.22
CA ARG A 94 -1.07 36.22 -48.35
C ARG A 94 -2.07 37.34 -48.24
N ILE A 95 -1.57 38.56 -48.31
CA ILE A 95 -2.36 39.81 -48.36
C ILE A 95 -2.15 40.43 -49.74
N GLN A 96 -3.23 40.66 -50.46
CA GLN A 96 -3.18 41.15 -51.83
C GLN A 96 -4.24 42.19 -52.09
N ASN A 97 -3.94 43.14 -53.00
CA ASN A 97 -4.92 44.10 -53.53
C ASN A 97 -5.98 43.34 -54.36
N GLN A 98 -7.23 43.64 -54.08
CA GLN A 98 -8.34 42.93 -54.76
C GLN A 98 -8.43 43.29 -56.26
N ASN A 99 -8.01 44.47 -56.63
CA ASN A 99 -8.04 45.00 -58.00
C ASN A 99 -6.72 44.83 -58.78
N ASN A 100 -5.59 44.58 -58.06
CA ASN A 100 -4.29 44.33 -58.67
C ASN A 100 -3.56 43.20 -57.95
N TRP A 101 -3.62 42.00 -58.50
CA TRP A 101 -3.08 40.76 -57.92
C TRP A 101 -1.54 40.73 -57.89
N GLU A 102 -0.86 41.60 -58.59
CA GLU A 102 0.60 41.73 -58.52
C GLU A 102 1.05 42.43 -57.23
N GLU A 103 0.20 43.28 -56.66
CA GLU A 103 0.41 43.93 -55.38
C GLU A 103 0.03 43.04 -54.23
N ARG A 104 1.01 42.24 -53.80
CA ARG A 104 0.84 41.28 -52.72
C ARG A 104 1.97 41.34 -51.70
N ARG A 105 1.67 40.92 -50.48
CA ARG A 105 2.64 40.70 -49.39
C ARG A 105 2.33 39.35 -48.80
N ASP A 106 3.41 38.61 -48.55
CA ASP A 106 3.35 37.29 -47.92
C ASP A 106 3.89 37.44 -46.51
N ILE A 107 3.18 36.83 -45.53
CA ILE A 107 3.60 36.73 -44.12
C ILE A 107 3.91 35.24 -43.93
N ASN A 108 5.17 34.96 -43.62
CA ASN A 108 5.64 33.62 -43.29
C ASN A 108 5.40 33.39 -41.81
N ILE A 109 4.87 32.26 -41.47
CA ILE A 109 4.60 31.84 -40.09
C ILE A 109 5.41 30.60 -39.82
N THR A 110 6.25 30.67 -38.81
CA THR A 110 6.98 29.49 -38.28
C THR A 110 6.48 29.23 -36.89
N GLN A 111 5.86 28.04 -36.69
CA GLN A 111 5.41 27.58 -35.40
C GLN A 111 6.28 26.45 -34.93
N GLU A 112 6.76 26.54 -33.69
CA GLU A 112 7.45 25.44 -33.04
C GLU A 112 6.50 24.28 -32.73
N GLY A 113 7.03 23.05 -32.71
CA GLY A 113 6.34 21.89 -32.20
C GLY A 113 6.41 21.81 -30.66
N TYR A 114 5.61 20.95 -30.05
CA TYR A 114 5.73 20.64 -28.63
C TYR A 114 6.91 19.71 -28.39
N ASP A 115 7.79 20.09 -27.50
CA ASP A 115 8.76 19.14 -26.96
C ASP A 115 8.05 18.05 -26.15
N TYR A 116 8.62 16.84 -26.13
CA TYR A 116 8.14 15.81 -25.23
C TYR A 116 8.44 16.22 -23.80
N ALA A 117 7.42 16.17 -22.95
CA ALA A 117 7.52 16.68 -21.59
C ALA A 117 6.71 15.82 -20.60
N ILE A 118 7.32 15.60 -19.45
CA ILE A 118 6.70 15.26 -18.19
C ILE A 118 7.16 16.32 -17.22
N THR A 119 6.23 17.03 -16.61
CA THR A 119 6.54 18.10 -15.66
C THR A 119 5.69 17.94 -14.42
N LEU A 120 6.32 17.80 -13.28
CA LEU A 120 5.66 17.74 -11.99
C LEU A 120 5.47 19.14 -11.43
N ASP A 121 4.27 19.44 -10.92
CA ASP A 121 3.99 20.71 -10.26
C ASP A 121 4.87 20.88 -9.01
N ASP A 122 5.01 19.79 -8.24
CA ASP A 122 5.87 19.73 -7.05
C ASP A 122 6.98 18.69 -7.26
N LYS A 123 8.21 19.04 -6.92
CA LYS A 123 9.37 18.15 -6.99
C LYS A 123 9.66 17.41 -5.68
N GLN A 124 8.96 17.78 -4.63
CA GLN A 124 9.11 17.17 -3.32
C GLN A 124 7.78 17.14 -2.59
N VAL A 125 7.49 15.98 -1.99
CA VAL A 125 6.37 15.77 -1.07
C VAL A 125 6.92 15.31 0.27
N THR A 126 6.37 15.85 1.34
CA THR A 126 6.69 15.38 2.70
C THR A 126 5.42 14.83 3.33
N VAL A 127 5.47 13.56 3.76
CA VAL A 127 4.38 12.91 4.46
C VAL A 127 4.75 12.66 5.92
N ALA A 128 3.74 12.58 6.78
CA ALA A 128 3.94 12.26 8.18
C ALA A 128 4.44 10.82 8.37
N ASN A 129 4.98 10.51 9.53
CA ASN A 129 5.31 9.14 9.90
C ASN A 129 4.05 8.26 10.02
N TYR A 130 2.91 8.89 10.39
CA TYR A 130 1.62 8.24 10.58
C TYR A 130 0.46 9.15 10.11
N ALA A 131 -0.58 8.52 9.57
CA ALA A 131 -1.94 9.06 9.43
C ALA A 131 -2.95 7.91 9.49
N ALA A 132 -4.24 8.20 9.61
CA ALA A 132 -5.30 7.19 9.51
C ALA A 132 -5.29 6.53 8.12
N LEU A 133 -5.75 5.28 8.02
CA LEU A 133 -5.61 4.48 6.79
C LEU A 133 -6.14 5.20 5.54
N GLY A 134 -7.31 5.86 5.65
CA GLY A 134 -7.89 6.60 4.53
C GLY A 134 -7.19 7.92 4.19
N GLU A 135 -6.26 8.37 5.02
CA GLU A 135 -5.53 9.63 4.87
C GLU A 135 -4.08 9.42 4.42
N ARG A 136 -3.64 8.16 4.30
CA ARG A 136 -2.27 7.81 3.89
C ARG A 136 -2.09 7.89 2.38
N THR A 137 -2.51 9.01 1.81
CA THR A 137 -2.40 9.24 0.36
C THR A 137 -1.85 10.63 0.09
N PHE A 138 -1.28 10.81 -1.10
CA PHE A 138 -0.98 12.11 -1.66
C PHE A 138 -1.15 12.07 -3.18
N ASP A 139 -1.50 13.20 -3.74
CA ASP A 139 -1.72 13.36 -5.18
C ASP A 139 -0.54 14.11 -5.81
N VAL A 140 -0.06 13.61 -6.94
CA VAL A 140 0.96 14.26 -7.76
C VAL A 140 0.32 14.72 -9.07
N ARG A 141 0.37 16.01 -9.34
CA ARG A 141 -0.08 16.57 -10.61
C ARG A 141 1.05 16.54 -11.61
N VAL A 142 0.79 15.90 -12.71
CA VAL A 142 1.75 15.67 -13.80
C VAL A 142 1.23 16.33 -15.05
N LYS A 143 1.94 17.30 -15.59
CA LYS A 143 1.71 17.85 -16.92
C LYS A 143 2.51 17.05 -17.93
N THR A 144 1.83 16.36 -18.85
CA THR A 144 2.52 15.50 -19.80
C THR A 144 1.85 15.49 -21.17
N ASN A 145 2.66 15.23 -22.19
CA ASN A 145 2.22 14.92 -23.56
C ASN A 145 2.77 13.56 -24.03
N VAL A 146 3.31 12.77 -23.13
CA VAL A 146 3.82 11.42 -23.36
C VAL A 146 3.23 10.44 -22.36
N ASP A 147 3.08 9.18 -22.74
CA ASP A 147 2.71 8.09 -21.83
C ASP A 147 3.94 7.72 -20.99
N PHE A 148 3.73 7.43 -19.71
CA PHE A 148 4.82 7.16 -18.76
C PHE A 148 4.48 6.04 -17.80
N ASP A 149 5.53 5.47 -17.22
CA ASP A 149 5.48 4.56 -16.07
C ASP A 149 6.05 5.27 -14.85
N VAL A 150 5.58 4.88 -13.67
CA VAL A 150 6.08 5.35 -12.39
C VAL A 150 7.05 4.29 -11.85
N GLU A 151 8.34 4.62 -11.81
CA GLU A 151 9.38 3.76 -11.25
C GLU A 151 9.64 4.13 -9.79
N ILE A 152 9.38 3.20 -8.87
CA ILE A 152 9.65 3.34 -7.44
C ILE A 152 10.85 2.45 -7.10
N PRO A 153 11.88 2.98 -6.39
CA PRO A 153 13.02 2.20 -5.93
C PRO A 153 12.59 0.97 -5.12
N GLU A 154 13.33 -0.12 -5.23
CA GLU A 154 12.98 -1.40 -4.61
C GLU A 154 12.80 -1.29 -3.08
N ASP A 155 13.65 -0.54 -2.41
CA ASP A 155 13.60 -0.27 -0.99
C ASP A 155 12.39 0.60 -0.56
N ALA A 156 11.81 1.33 -1.49
CA ALA A 156 10.62 2.15 -1.25
C ALA A 156 9.29 1.45 -1.59
N GLN A 157 9.31 0.39 -2.37
CA GLN A 157 8.09 -0.35 -2.77
C GLN A 157 7.33 -0.94 -1.58
N ALA A 158 8.02 -1.21 -0.48
CA ALA A 158 7.41 -1.69 0.75
C ALA A 158 6.50 -0.64 1.44
N TRP A 159 6.64 0.64 1.11
CA TRP A 159 5.89 1.72 1.77
C TRP A 159 5.30 2.78 0.85
N LEU A 160 5.59 2.73 -0.46
CA LEU A 160 4.98 3.58 -1.47
C LEU A 160 4.37 2.73 -2.58
N THR A 161 3.13 3.03 -2.94
CA THR A 161 2.43 2.32 -4.01
C THR A 161 1.59 3.32 -4.80
N PRO A 162 1.74 3.41 -6.14
CA PRO A 162 0.87 4.24 -6.96
C PRO A 162 -0.48 3.55 -7.14
N GLU A 163 -1.55 4.34 -7.21
CA GLU A 163 -2.84 3.85 -7.68
C GLU A 163 -2.86 3.79 -9.21
N GLU A 164 -3.86 3.11 -9.75
CA GLU A 164 -4.06 3.04 -11.20
C GLU A 164 -4.34 4.45 -11.76
N TYR A 165 -3.61 4.85 -12.78
CA TYR A 165 -3.77 6.12 -13.49
C TYR A 165 -3.81 5.92 -14.99
N LYS A 166 -4.37 6.87 -15.72
CA LYS A 166 -4.47 6.82 -17.18
C LYS A 166 -4.06 8.14 -17.81
N VAL A 167 -3.19 8.05 -18.81
CA VAL A 167 -2.77 9.18 -19.61
C VAL A 167 -3.60 9.22 -20.91
N ASP A 168 -4.37 10.29 -21.11
CA ASP A 168 -5.14 10.51 -22.35
C ASP A 168 -4.33 11.30 -23.36
N LEU A 169 -3.79 10.65 -24.38
CA LEU A 169 -2.97 11.24 -25.45
C LEU A 169 -3.74 11.45 -26.76
N ASN A 170 -5.05 11.31 -26.79
CA ASN A 170 -5.83 11.23 -28.04
C ASN A 170 -5.96 12.54 -28.84
N ARG A 171 -5.34 13.65 -28.45
CA ARG A 171 -5.54 14.98 -29.06
C ARG A 171 -4.24 15.73 -29.40
N GLY A 172 -3.23 15.05 -29.88
CA GLY A 172 -1.94 15.64 -30.22
C GLY A 172 -1.02 15.80 -29.01
N LEU A 173 0.08 16.55 -29.17
CA LEU A 173 1.14 16.71 -28.19
C LEU A 173 0.94 17.91 -27.23
N ARG A 174 -0.21 18.55 -27.22
CA ARG A 174 -0.48 19.56 -26.20
C ARG A 174 -0.48 18.91 -24.82
N PRO A 175 0.37 19.38 -23.87
CA PRO A 175 0.46 18.80 -22.54
C PRO A 175 -0.88 18.82 -21.80
N ARG A 176 -1.14 17.79 -21.02
CA ARG A 176 -2.34 17.61 -20.22
C ARG A 176 -1.98 17.30 -18.79
N GLU A 177 -2.88 17.61 -17.91
CA GLU A 177 -2.76 17.29 -16.51
C GLU A 177 -3.30 15.89 -16.25
N VAL A 178 -2.50 15.09 -15.54
CA VAL A 178 -2.83 13.77 -15.02
C VAL A 178 -2.53 13.79 -13.54
N THR A 179 -3.45 13.31 -12.72
CA THR A 179 -3.20 13.14 -11.28
C THR A 179 -2.84 11.68 -11.01
N VAL A 180 -1.68 11.46 -10.39
CA VAL A 180 -1.25 10.15 -9.89
C VAL A 180 -1.35 10.17 -8.38
N ARG A 181 -2.19 9.30 -7.82
CA ARG A 181 -2.33 9.12 -6.38
C ARG A 181 -1.39 8.04 -5.90
N PHE A 182 -0.75 8.31 -4.78
CA PHE A 182 0.12 7.37 -4.08
C PHE A 182 -0.46 7.05 -2.71
N ASN A 183 -0.36 5.77 -2.35
CA ASN A 183 -0.57 5.30 -0.98
C ASN A 183 0.78 5.17 -0.30
N TRP A 184 0.84 5.46 1.00
CA TRP A 184 2.06 5.31 1.79
C TRP A 184 1.82 4.57 3.10
N GLY A 185 2.81 3.75 3.51
CA GLY A 185 2.82 3.00 4.76
C GLY A 185 3.38 3.80 5.93
N ILE A 186 3.10 3.38 7.15
CA ILE A 186 3.62 3.98 8.38
C ILE A 186 5.16 3.87 8.43
N ASN A 187 5.81 4.92 8.92
CA ASN A 187 7.20 4.86 9.34
C ASN A 187 7.28 4.79 10.86
N SER A 188 7.54 3.60 11.39
CA SER A 188 7.72 3.39 12.83
C SER A 188 9.19 3.52 13.28
N SER A 189 10.11 3.78 12.35
CA SER A 189 11.52 4.03 12.67
C SER A 189 11.73 5.44 13.22
N ASP A 190 12.70 5.59 14.09
CA ASP A 190 13.22 6.87 14.60
C ASP A 190 14.10 7.61 13.56
N ALA A 191 14.18 7.11 12.34
CA ALA A 191 14.87 7.74 11.22
C ALA A 191 13.87 8.15 10.12
N GLU A 192 14.10 9.31 9.53
CA GLU A 192 13.41 9.70 8.29
C GLU A 192 13.79 8.77 7.15
N ARG A 193 12.86 8.54 6.23
CA ARG A 193 13.14 7.82 4.99
C ARG A 193 12.76 8.64 3.77
N ASN A 194 13.49 8.43 2.70
CA ASN A 194 13.33 9.17 1.47
C ASN A 194 13.27 8.19 0.29
N ALA A 195 12.51 8.56 -0.73
CA ALA A 195 12.49 7.87 -2.01
C ALA A 195 12.49 8.88 -3.15
N THR A 196 13.17 8.56 -4.23
CA THR A 196 13.06 9.30 -5.49
C THR A 196 12.26 8.46 -6.47
N ILE A 197 11.08 8.93 -6.82
CA ILE A 197 10.16 8.32 -7.77
C ILE A 197 10.44 8.92 -9.14
N THR A 198 10.69 8.11 -10.15
CA THR A 198 10.92 8.57 -11.52
C THR A 198 9.68 8.36 -12.38
N PHE A 199 9.20 9.43 -12.99
CA PHE A 199 8.15 9.41 -14.02
C PHE A 199 8.84 9.26 -15.38
N LYS A 200 8.88 8.05 -15.90
CA LYS A 200 9.69 7.67 -17.05
C LYS A 200 8.83 7.44 -18.29
N PRO A 201 9.12 8.12 -19.42
CA PRO A 201 8.41 7.87 -20.67
C PRO A 201 8.52 6.41 -21.12
N LYS A 202 7.43 5.84 -21.63
CA LYS A 202 7.42 4.46 -22.13
C LYS A 202 8.23 4.26 -23.41
N LYS A 203 8.49 5.35 -24.19
CA LYS A 203 9.23 5.29 -25.44
C LYS A 203 10.63 5.84 -25.27
N GLU A 204 11.63 5.09 -25.70
CA GLU A 204 13.06 5.48 -25.61
C GLU A 204 13.37 6.86 -26.21
N VAL A 205 12.75 7.19 -27.35
CA VAL A 205 12.97 8.50 -28.00
C VAL A 205 12.50 9.69 -27.19
N GLN A 206 11.78 9.45 -26.11
CA GLN A 206 11.18 10.45 -25.22
C GLN A 206 11.86 10.52 -23.85
N LEU A 207 12.93 9.73 -23.61
CA LEU A 207 13.57 9.61 -22.28
C LEU A 207 14.09 10.94 -21.71
N ALA A 208 14.40 11.91 -22.56
CA ALA A 208 14.80 13.24 -22.11
C ALA A 208 13.68 14.00 -21.35
N ALA A 209 12.44 13.55 -21.50
CA ALA A 209 11.26 14.13 -20.83
C ALA A 209 10.99 13.58 -19.44
N GLN A 210 11.78 12.61 -18.93
CA GLN A 210 11.58 12.08 -17.57
C GLN A 210 11.67 13.17 -16.51
N ASP A 211 10.97 12.94 -15.40
CA ASP A 211 10.98 13.85 -14.27
C ASP A 211 10.94 13.07 -12.94
N ASP A 212 11.51 13.66 -11.90
CA ASP A 212 11.70 13.00 -10.61
C ASP A 212 10.97 13.72 -9.48
N LEU A 213 10.35 12.93 -8.60
CA LEU A 213 9.72 13.38 -7.36
C LEU A 213 10.47 12.81 -6.16
N THR A 214 10.88 13.66 -5.25
CA THR A 214 11.42 13.22 -3.96
C THR A 214 10.29 13.15 -2.93
N VAL A 215 10.06 11.99 -2.38
CA VAL A 215 9.14 11.78 -1.26
C VAL A 215 9.95 11.62 0.01
N LYS A 216 9.65 12.45 1.02
CA LYS A 216 10.24 12.37 2.37
C LYS A 216 9.18 11.94 3.35
N GLN A 217 9.49 10.97 4.18
CA GLN A 217 8.61 10.59 5.28
C GLN A 217 9.29 10.84 6.62
N GLN A 218 8.56 11.52 7.50
CA GLN A 218 9.04 11.88 8.83
C GLN A 218 9.37 10.64 9.66
N ALA A 219 10.33 10.80 10.57
CA ALA A 219 10.65 9.82 11.61
C ALA A 219 9.52 9.72 12.63
N SER A 220 9.37 8.54 13.24
CA SER A 220 8.57 8.37 14.45
C SER A 220 9.33 8.84 15.69
N GLU A 221 8.61 9.10 16.76
CA GLU A 221 9.27 9.29 18.06
C GLU A 221 9.95 7.98 18.49
N PRO A 222 11.19 8.03 19.01
CA PRO A 222 11.91 6.84 19.41
C PRO A 222 11.23 6.16 20.60
N ILE A 223 10.91 4.86 20.45
CA ILE A 223 10.36 4.03 21.54
C ILE A 223 11.48 3.66 22.50
N LYS A 224 11.39 4.16 23.73
CA LYS A 224 12.35 3.81 24.79
C LYS A 224 12.04 2.41 25.31
N ALA A 225 12.85 1.43 24.92
CA ALA A 225 12.71 0.07 25.38
C ALA A 225 12.70 -0.02 26.92
N ASP A 226 11.98 -0.99 27.43
CA ASP A 226 11.90 -1.33 28.85
C ASP A 226 11.49 -0.18 29.80
N THR A 227 10.67 0.74 29.29
CA THR A 227 10.12 1.85 30.06
C THR A 227 8.60 1.96 29.88
N ARG A 228 7.91 2.49 30.91
CA ARG A 228 6.49 2.81 30.83
C ARG A 228 6.17 3.77 29.67
N ALA A 229 6.99 4.79 29.42
CA ALA A 229 6.81 5.71 28.31
C ALA A 229 6.94 5.00 26.96
N GLY A 230 7.89 4.07 26.85
CA GLY A 230 8.05 3.23 25.67
C GLY A 230 6.85 2.32 25.42
N ASP A 231 6.29 1.72 26.48
CA ASP A 231 5.09 0.89 26.37
C ASP A 231 3.89 1.70 25.84
N SER A 232 3.69 2.95 26.32
CA SER A 232 2.58 3.78 25.85
C SER A 232 2.72 4.15 24.37
N VAL A 233 3.92 4.53 23.92
CA VAL A 233 4.18 4.81 22.51
C VAL A 233 4.00 3.55 21.66
N ALA A 234 4.47 2.39 22.15
CA ALA A 234 4.31 1.12 21.46
C ALA A 234 2.82 0.75 21.29
N LEU A 235 2.02 0.85 22.36
CA LEU A 235 0.58 0.56 22.30
C LEU A 235 -0.15 1.45 21.29
N LEU A 236 0.10 2.76 21.32
CA LEU A 236 -0.50 3.70 20.36
C LEU A 236 -0.06 3.39 18.92
N SER A 237 1.22 3.08 18.71
CA SER A 237 1.72 2.72 17.39
C SER A 237 1.10 1.42 16.85
N ILE A 238 0.96 0.39 17.71
CA ILE A 238 0.28 -0.86 17.35
C ILE A 238 -1.18 -0.60 17.01
N ALA A 239 -1.92 0.14 17.85
CA ALA A 239 -3.33 0.44 17.61
C ALA A 239 -3.53 1.18 16.27
N ARG A 240 -2.65 2.11 15.96
CA ARG A 240 -2.61 2.86 14.70
C ARG A 240 -2.30 1.95 13.51
N ALA A 241 -1.26 1.10 13.62
CA ALA A 241 -0.91 0.15 12.57
C ALA A 241 -2.04 -0.83 12.27
N LEU A 242 -2.80 -1.24 13.28
CA LEU A 242 -3.96 -2.10 13.15
C LEU A 242 -5.25 -1.38 12.73
N ASN A 243 -5.23 -0.06 12.57
CA ASN A 243 -6.42 0.76 12.34
C ASN A 243 -7.53 0.50 13.36
N MET A 244 -7.14 0.37 14.61
CA MET A 244 -8.14 0.28 15.66
C MET A 244 -8.94 1.57 15.72
N TRP A 245 -10.27 1.43 15.87
CA TRP A 245 -11.12 2.56 16.23
C TRP A 245 -10.73 2.98 17.64
N GLU A 246 -10.28 4.20 17.78
CA GLU A 246 -9.55 4.63 18.97
C GLU A 246 -10.37 4.64 20.23
N SER A 247 -9.86 3.94 21.21
CA SER A 247 -10.21 4.10 22.61
C SER A 247 -9.06 4.68 23.45
N TRP A 248 -7.90 4.93 22.85
CA TRP A 248 -6.69 5.39 23.57
C TRP A 248 -6.23 6.73 23.03
N GLU A 249 -6.13 7.72 23.95
CA GLU A 249 -5.62 9.03 23.60
C GLU A 249 -4.27 9.29 24.29
N SER A 250 -3.33 9.88 23.56
CA SER A 250 -1.99 10.20 24.09
C SER A 250 -2.02 11.27 25.22
N SER A 251 -3.12 12.02 25.31
CA SER A 251 -3.36 12.99 26.38
C SER A 251 -3.80 12.37 27.70
N GLU A 252 -4.26 11.11 27.67
CA GLU A 252 -4.66 10.36 28.85
C GLU A 252 -3.57 9.43 29.35
N SER A 253 -3.59 9.17 30.65
CA SER A 253 -2.70 8.20 31.26
C SER A 253 -3.11 6.76 30.91
N MET A 254 -2.14 5.87 30.68
CA MET A 254 -2.39 4.46 30.33
C MET A 254 -3.29 3.71 31.34
N GLU A 255 -3.34 4.15 32.59
CA GLU A 255 -4.26 3.58 33.60
C GLU A 255 -5.72 3.74 33.24
N ASN A 256 -6.05 4.74 32.40
CA ASN A 256 -7.42 5.03 31.96
C ASN A 256 -7.74 4.40 30.60
N TRP A 257 -6.79 3.72 29.97
CA TRP A 257 -7.02 3.12 28.67
C TRP A 257 -7.79 1.81 28.79
N ASP A 258 -8.87 1.72 28.08
CA ASP A 258 -9.66 0.49 28.02
C ASP A 258 -8.83 -0.68 27.50
N ASN A 259 -9.00 -1.87 28.10
CA ASN A 259 -8.31 -3.08 27.70
C ASN A 259 -6.77 -3.05 27.86
N VAL A 260 -6.26 -2.18 28.72
CA VAL A 260 -4.86 -2.15 29.17
C VAL A 260 -4.83 -2.33 30.68
N ILE A 261 -3.99 -3.23 31.18
CA ILE A 261 -3.71 -3.41 32.60
C ILE A 261 -2.22 -3.25 32.80
N LEU A 262 -1.86 -2.43 33.77
CA LEU A 262 -0.48 -2.20 34.13
C LEU A 262 -0.09 -3.08 35.33
N TRP A 263 1.20 -3.36 35.45
CA TRP A 263 1.73 -4.01 36.62
C TRP A 263 1.64 -3.11 37.86
N GLU A 264 1.08 -3.63 38.95
CA GLU A 264 1.04 -3.03 40.28
C GLU A 264 1.93 -3.85 41.24
N LYS A 265 2.45 -3.20 42.27
CA LYS A 265 3.41 -3.81 43.20
C LYS A 265 2.94 -5.06 43.91
N ASP A 266 1.63 -5.13 44.18
CA ASP A 266 0.98 -6.23 44.90
C ASP A 266 0.58 -7.40 44.00
N MET A 267 0.74 -7.26 42.68
CA MET A 267 0.44 -8.33 41.73
C MET A 267 1.50 -9.43 41.80
N GLU A 268 1.05 -10.66 41.76
CA GLU A 268 1.94 -11.83 41.71
C GLU A 268 2.82 -11.79 40.45
N GLY A 269 4.14 -11.97 40.64
CA GLY A 269 5.15 -11.92 39.59
C GLY A 269 5.57 -10.51 39.18
N CYS A 270 5.08 -9.47 39.86
CA CYS A 270 5.55 -8.10 39.67
C CYS A 270 6.97 -7.94 40.29
N THR A 271 7.85 -7.26 39.54
CA THR A 271 9.16 -6.80 40.01
C THR A 271 9.20 -5.28 39.99
N ASP A 272 10.13 -4.65 40.68
CA ASP A 272 10.24 -3.19 40.69
C ASP A 272 10.40 -2.61 39.27
N GLU A 273 11.03 -3.33 38.36
CA GLU A 273 11.23 -2.95 36.96
C GLU A 273 9.94 -3.03 36.10
N LYS A 274 8.99 -3.85 36.54
CA LYS A 274 7.69 -4.03 35.87
C LYS A 274 6.65 -3.01 36.31
N VAL A 275 6.78 -2.41 37.50
CA VAL A 275 5.77 -1.50 38.02
C VAL A 275 5.42 -0.40 37.02
N GLY A 276 4.14 -0.26 36.72
CA GLY A 276 3.62 0.70 35.75
C GLY A 276 3.85 0.35 34.28
N ARG A 277 4.51 -0.78 33.96
CA ARG A 277 4.64 -1.33 32.61
C ARG A 277 3.38 -2.10 32.24
N VAL A 278 3.16 -2.33 30.95
CA VAL A 278 2.03 -3.10 30.44
C VAL A 278 2.13 -4.56 30.86
N LYS A 279 1.10 -5.05 31.56
CA LYS A 279 0.90 -6.45 31.93
C LYS A 279 0.01 -7.16 30.93
N TYR A 280 -1.06 -6.49 30.53
CA TYR A 280 -2.08 -6.99 29.61
C TYR A 280 -2.45 -5.91 28.62
N ALA A 281 -2.61 -6.29 27.35
CA ALA A 281 -3.19 -5.43 26.34
C ALA A 281 -4.06 -6.25 25.37
N ARG A 282 -5.22 -5.70 25.02
CA ARG A 282 -6.13 -6.30 24.06
C ARG A 282 -6.39 -5.34 22.90
N PHE A 283 -6.02 -5.81 21.72
CA PHE A 283 -6.32 -5.19 20.44
C PHE A 283 -7.49 -5.93 19.81
N TYR A 284 -8.61 -5.24 19.55
CA TYR A 284 -9.82 -5.90 19.08
C TYR A 284 -10.59 -5.04 18.07
N MET A 285 -11.45 -5.71 17.27
CA MET A 285 -12.31 -5.06 16.28
C MET A 285 -11.54 -4.23 15.23
N PHE A 286 -10.31 -4.62 14.94
CA PHE A 286 -9.49 -3.98 13.92
C PHE A 286 -9.54 -4.71 12.58
N GLY A 287 -9.18 -4.00 11.51
CA GLY A 287 -8.97 -4.57 10.17
C GLY A 287 -7.62 -4.19 9.65
N THR A 288 -6.77 -5.16 9.42
CA THR A 288 -5.44 -4.95 8.83
C THR A 288 -5.23 -5.84 7.62
N LYS A 289 -4.32 -5.42 6.74
CA LYS A 289 -3.79 -6.23 5.63
C LYS A 289 -2.33 -6.63 5.89
N GLU A 290 -1.79 -6.28 7.03
CA GLU A 290 -0.39 -6.48 7.41
C GLU A 290 -0.31 -7.47 8.57
N GLY A 291 0.88 -8.04 8.79
CA GLY A 291 1.18 -8.91 9.91
C GLY A 291 1.15 -8.20 11.26
N ILE A 292 1.63 -8.88 12.30
CA ILE A 292 1.75 -8.29 13.64
C ILE A 292 2.69 -7.08 13.59
N PRO A 293 2.27 -5.91 14.12
CA PRO A 293 3.09 -4.70 14.09
C PRO A 293 4.43 -4.87 14.81
N PHE A 294 5.47 -4.29 14.24
CA PHE A 294 6.83 -4.32 14.74
C PHE A 294 6.97 -3.84 16.20
N GLU A 295 6.15 -2.89 16.61
CA GLU A 295 6.22 -2.26 17.93
C GLU A 295 5.83 -3.20 19.06
N VAL A 296 5.21 -4.33 18.75
CA VAL A 296 4.88 -5.35 19.76
C VAL A 296 6.10 -5.82 20.55
N LYS A 297 7.29 -5.82 19.90
CA LYS A 297 8.54 -6.24 20.54
C LYS A 297 8.96 -5.41 21.77
N TYR A 298 8.40 -4.20 21.91
CA TYR A 298 8.69 -3.32 23.05
C TYR A 298 7.84 -3.63 24.29
N LEU A 299 6.78 -4.43 24.17
CA LEU A 299 5.91 -4.82 25.28
C LEU A 299 6.52 -5.97 26.11
N THR A 300 7.80 -5.86 26.44
CA THR A 300 8.63 -6.92 27.04
C THR A 300 8.18 -7.36 28.43
N ALA A 301 7.43 -6.53 29.15
CA ALA A 301 6.88 -6.85 30.46
C ALA A 301 5.50 -7.53 30.40
N ALA A 302 4.90 -7.69 29.22
CA ALA A 302 3.56 -8.22 29.10
C ALA A 302 3.48 -9.70 29.48
N ASP A 303 2.47 -10.05 30.30
CA ASP A 303 2.07 -11.42 30.59
C ASP A 303 1.04 -11.94 29.61
N GLU A 304 0.16 -11.07 29.11
CA GLU A 304 -0.91 -11.44 28.18
C GLU A 304 -1.12 -10.41 27.08
N LEU A 305 -1.17 -10.89 25.84
CA LEU A 305 -1.52 -10.09 24.68
C LEU A 305 -2.64 -10.76 23.89
N ILE A 306 -3.63 -9.96 23.46
CA ILE A 306 -4.76 -10.42 22.68
C ILE A 306 -4.88 -9.57 21.40
N PHE A 307 -4.79 -10.23 20.26
CA PHE A 307 -5.08 -9.67 18.94
C PHE A 307 -6.34 -10.35 18.40
N TYR A 308 -7.45 -9.66 18.45
CA TYR A 308 -8.73 -10.17 17.95
C TYR A 308 -9.23 -9.29 16.80
N SER A 309 -8.97 -9.75 15.59
CA SER A 309 -9.32 -9.02 14.37
C SER A 309 -10.82 -9.15 14.03
N ASN A 310 -11.28 -8.37 13.08
CA ASN A 310 -12.60 -8.53 12.49
C ASN A 310 -12.58 -9.64 11.42
N THR A 311 -13.79 -10.09 11.01
CA THR A 311 -13.95 -11.19 10.04
C THR A 311 -13.34 -10.95 8.66
N ASN A 312 -13.04 -9.69 8.30
CA ASN A 312 -12.45 -9.38 7.00
C ASN A 312 -10.99 -9.79 6.90
N SER A 313 -10.28 -9.86 8.03
CA SER A 313 -8.87 -10.30 8.06
C SER A 313 -8.71 -11.80 7.77
N ASN A 314 -9.75 -12.62 7.94
CA ASN A 314 -9.72 -14.05 7.61
C ASN A 314 -9.47 -14.34 6.13
N ARG A 315 -9.58 -13.33 5.28
CA ARG A 315 -9.34 -13.44 3.83
C ARG A 315 -7.88 -13.27 3.44
N LEU A 316 -7.03 -12.92 4.38
CA LEU A 316 -5.62 -12.65 4.14
C LEU A 316 -4.79 -13.89 4.46
N ASN A 317 -3.63 -14.00 3.82
CA ASN A 317 -2.62 -15.01 4.10
C ASN A 317 -1.44 -14.32 4.78
N LEU A 318 -1.54 -14.12 6.09
CA LEU A 318 -0.55 -13.38 6.85
C LEU A 318 0.38 -14.30 7.64
N SER A 319 1.58 -13.82 7.91
CA SER A 319 2.54 -14.38 8.86
C SER A 319 2.62 -13.49 10.09
N THR A 320 2.94 -14.06 11.24
CA THR A 320 3.20 -13.28 12.47
C THR A 320 4.45 -12.42 12.38
N GLY A 321 5.42 -12.80 11.53
CA GLY A 321 6.77 -12.26 11.61
C GLY A 321 7.46 -12.63 12.93
N GLU A 322 8.68 -12.10 13.13
CA GLU A 322 9.54 -12.43 14.28
C GLU A 322 9.32 -11.55 15.54
N TYR A 323 8.48 -10.53 15.45
CA TYR A 323 8.45 -9.45 16.45
C TYR A 323 7.95 -9.87 17.83
N LEU A 324 7.20 -10.95 17.95
CA LEU A 324 6.77 -11.53 19.22
C LEU A 324 7.87 -12.32 19.92
N SER A 325 8.91 -12.75 19.21
CA SER A 325 9.93 -13.70 19.70
C SER A 325 10.73 -13.22 20.91
N GLY A 326 10.83 -11.91 21.11
CA GLY A 326 11.51 -11.28 22.23
C GLY A 326 10.69 -11.25 23.53
N LEU A 327 9.39 -11.57 23.46
CA LEU A 327 8.48 -11.52 24.60
C LEU A 327 8.58 -12.81 25.45
N THR A 328 9.76 -13.14 25.91
CA THR A 328 10.07 -14.42 26.57
C THR A 328 9.35 -14.66 27.90
N GLN A 329 8.77 -13.61 28.48
CA GLN A 329 7.96 -13.70 29.70
C GLN A 329 6.46 -13.86 29.44
N LEU A 330 6.04 -13.77 28.17
CA LEU A 330 4.64 -13.86 27.79
C LEU A 330 4.06 -15.23 28.15
N LYS A 331 2.98 -15.22 28.93
CA LYS A 331 2.28 -16.43 29.39
C LYS A 331 1.05 -16.75 28.55
N ARG A 332 0.36 -15.74 28.06
CA ARG A 332 -0.87 -15.91 27.33
C ARG A 332 -0.87 -15.11 26.05
N LEU A 333 -1.14 -15.78 24.93
CA LEU A 333 -1.20 -15.15 23.63
C LEU A 333 -2.46 -15.61 22.90
N THR A 334 -3.24 -14.63 22.44
CA THR A 334 -4.35 -14.85 21.52
C THR A 334 -4.10 -14.06 20.24
N ILE A 335 -4.10 -14.76 19.09
CA ILE A 335 -4.12 -14.14 17.77
C ILE A 335 -5.27 -14.77 17.00
N SER A 336 -6.44 -14.19 17.12
CA SER A 336 -7.67 -14.78 16.60
C SER A 336 -8.25 -13.97 15.45
N ALA A 337 -8.81 -14.67 14.47
CA ALA A 337 -9.43 -14.08 13.27
C ALA A 337 -8.52 -13.08 12.53
N TYR A 338 -7.21 -13.29 12.59
CA TYR A 338 -6.18 -12.40 12.04
C TYR A 338 -5.87 -12.70 10.56
N GLY A 339 -6.19 -13.90 10.10
CA GLY A 339 -5.87 -14.34 8.73
C GLY A 339 -4.48 -14.99 8.60
N LEU A 340 -3.93 -15.51 9.70
CA LEU A 340 -2.62 -16.17 9.69
C LEU A 340 -2.69 -17.51 8.95
N THR A 341 -1.66 -17.80 8.15
CA THR A 341 -1.43 -19.10 7.51
C THR A 341 -0.23 -19.83 8.09
N GLU A 342 0.66 -19.10 8.76
CA GLU A 342 1.87 -19.65 9.37
C GLU A 342 2.28 -18.88 10.64
N LEU A 343 3.05 -19.52 11.48
CA LEU A 343 3.77 -18.91 12.58
C LEU A 343 5.26 -18.86 12.24
N ASP A 344 5.90 -17.73 12.57
CA ASP A 344 7.32 -17.62 12.42
C ASP A 344 8.05 -18.64 13.30
N PRO A 345 9.13 -19.30 12.82
CA PRO A 345 9.90 -20.26 13.60
C PRO A 345 10.47 -19.75 14.92
N SER A 346 10.62 -18.43 15.07
CA SER A 346 11.09 -17.78 16.29
C SER A 346 10.11 -17.85 17.46
N PHE A 347 8.83 -18.23 17.21
CA PHE A 347 7.86 -18.55 18.26
C PHE A 347 8.37 -19.58 19.29
N LYS A 348 9.30 -20.46 18.90
CA LYS A 348 9.98 -21.38 19.83
C LYS A 348 10.67 -20.70 21.03
N ASN A 349 10.87 -19.39 20.94
CA ASN A 349 11.49 -18.59 22.02
C ASN A 349 10.49 -18.23 23.13
N LEU A 350 9.18 -18.36 22.91
CA LEU A 350 8.13 -18.06 23.88
C LEU A 350 7.98 -19.20 24.92
N LYS A 351 9.05 -19.49 25.65
CA LYS A 351 9.14 -20.64 26.57
C LYS A 351 8.22 -20.53 27.79
N SER A 352 7.80 -19.33 28.16
CA SER A 352 6.90 -19.08 29.29
C SER A 352 5.43 -19.26 28.94
N LEU A 353 5.12 -19.51 27.65
CA LEU A 353 3.74 -19.55 27.17
C LEU A 353 2.98 -20.72 27.80
N GLU A 354 1.88 -20.39 28.46
CA GLU A 354 0.96 -21.28 29.17
C GLU A 354 -0.35 -21.46 28.38
N PHE A 355 -0.78 -20.45 27.66
CA PHE A 355 -2.01 -20.44 26.87
C PHE A 355 -1.74 -19.86 25.48
N LEU A 356 -2.18 -20.58 24.44
CA LEU A 356 -2.10 -20.13 23.05
C LEU A 356 -3.45 -20.34 22.35
N ASP A 357 -4.03 -19.24 21.85
CA ASP A 357 -5.24 -19.26 21.05
C ASP A 357 -4.96 -18.69 19.66
N LEU A 358 -5.09 -19.55 18.66
CA LEU A 358 -4.90 -19.26 17.23
C LEU A 358 -6.20 -19.52 16.43
N SER A 359 -7.34 -19.40 17.08
CA SER A 359 -8.64 -19.71 16.50
C SER A 359 -9.04 -18.71 15.41
N GLY A 360 -9.82 -19.17 14.43
CA GLY A 360 -10.39 -18.33 13.38
C GLY A 360 -9.38 -17.83 12.34
N ASN A 361 -8.20 -18.45 12.24
CA ASN A 361 -7.19 -18.12 11.24
C ASN A 361 -7.28 -19.04 10.00
N ASN A 362 -6.28 -18.98 9.13
CA ASN A 362 -6.24 -19.70 7.86
C ASN A 362 -5.19 -20.83 7.84
N PHE A 363 -4.82 -21.36 8.98
CA PHE A 363 -3.83 -22.44 9.04
C PHE A 363 -4.33 -23.68 8.29
N GLU A 364 -3.52 -24.19 7.39
CA GLU A 364 -3.79 -25.41 6.64
C GLU A 364 -3.42 -26.67 7.43
N GLN A 365 -2.43 -26.51 8.31
CA GLN A 365 -1.94 -27.54 9.21
C GLN A 365 -1.59 -26.92 10.56
N ILE A 366 -1.50 -27.76 11.60
CA ILE A 366 -0.94 -27.30 12.87
C ILE A 366 0.51 -26.88 12.63
N PRO A 367 0.89 -25.61 12.89
CA PRO A 367 2.24 -25.13 12.63
C PRO A 367 3.31 -26.03 13.26
N SER A 368 4.37 -26.31 12.50
CA SER A 368 5.43 -27.23 12.93
C SER A 368 6.17 -26.77 14.19
N VAL A 369 6.18 -25.47 14.46
CA VAL A 369 6.80 -24.89 15.66
C VAL A 369 6.03 -25.24 16.93
N ILE A 370 4.73 -25.62 16.84
CA ILE A 370 3.91 -26.02 18.00
C ILE A 370 4.28 -27.43 18.41
N THR A 371 5.22 -27.56 19.32
CA THR A 371 5.66 -28.82 19.93
C THR A 371 5.86 -28.65 21.45
N LYS A 372 5.79 -29.74 22.19
CA LYS A 372 5.99 -29.72 23.64
C LYS A 372 7.39 -29.25 24.05
N GLU A 373 8.40 -29.49 23.20
CA GLU A 373 9.78 -29.03 23.40
C GLU A 373 9.90 -27.53 23.23
N ASN A 374 9.16 -26.96 22.29
CA ASN A 374 9.17 -25.53 22.06
C ASN A 374 8.34 -24.75 23.09
N PHE A 375 7.24 -25.35 23.57
CA PHE A 375 6.36 -24.73 24.56
C PHE A 375 6.21 -25.62 25.82
N PRO A 376 7.26 -25.72 26.64
CA PRO A 376 7.30 -26.67 27.75
C PRO A 376 6.28 -26.35 28.88
N ASN A 377 5.72 -25.15 28.89
CA ASN A 377 4.75 -24.72 29.90
C ASN A 377 3.31 -24.60 29.37
N LEU A 378 3.10 -24.91 28.09
CA LEU A 378 1.78 -24.78 27.47
C LEU A 378 0.83 -25.86 27.99
N HIS A 379 -0.29 -25.44 28.58
CA HIS A 379 -1.38 -26.31 29.01
C HIS A 379 -2.72 -26.02 28.30
N ALA A 380 -2.87 -24.92 27.60
CA ALA A 380 -4.05 -24.68 26.79
C ALA A 380 -3.69 -24.28 25.35
N LEU A 381 -4.15 -25.07 24.39
CA LEU A 381 -4.04 -24.81 22.95
C LEU A 381 -5.42 -24.77 22.32
N LYS A 382 -5.75 -23.65 21.70
CA LYS A 382 -6.96 -23.48 20.92
C LYS A 382 -6.61 -23.13 19.48
N MET A 383 -7.14 -23.90 18.57
CA MET A 383 -6.98 -23.71 17.12
C MET A 383 -8.29 -24.01 16.38
N ASN A 384 -9.44 -23.69 16.95
CA ASN A 384 -10.71 -23.93 16.29
C ASN A 384 -10.95 -22.97 15.14
N ALA A 385 -11.82 -23.38 14.20
CA ALA A 385 -12.26 -22.58 13.05
C ALA A 385 -11.10 -22.10 12.13
N ASN A 386 -10.05 -22.92 11.99
CA ASN A 386 -8.99 -22.67 11.03
C ASN A 386 -9.37 -23.28 9.67
N GLN A 387 -10.28 -22.61 9.00
CA GLN A 387 -10.72 -22.98 7.66
C GLN A 387 -9.99 -22.10 6.68
N ARG A 388 -9.07 -22.68 5.90
CA ARG A 388 -8.44 -21.93 4.83
C ARG A 388 -9.46 -21.60 3.76
N ILE A 389 -9.76 -20.34 3.62
CA ILE A 389 -10.58 -19.82 2.54
C ILE A 389 -9.61 -19.36 1.45
N ILE A 390 -9.62 -20.05 0.30
CA ILE A 390 -8.91 -19.54 -0.88
C ILE A 390 -9.78 -18.45 -1.48
N ILE A 391 -9.23 -17.25 -1.50
CA ILE A 391 -9.76 -16.18 -2.34
C ILE A 391 -9.23 -16.45 -3.74
N TYR A 392 -10.11 -16.90 -4.63
CA TYR A 392 -9.80 -16.86 -6.04
C TYR A 392 -9.87 -15.40 -6.47
N ASP A 393 -8.85 -14.99 -7.16
CA ASP A 393 -8.78 -13.69 -7.83
C ASP A 393 -9.77 -13.69 -9.01
N LEU A 394 -11.05 -13.67 -8.67
CA LEU A 394 -12.17 -13.74 -9.61
C LEU A 394 -12.72 -12.36 -9.97
N TYR A 395 -11.98 -11.32 -9.70
CA TYR A 395 -12.25 -10.03 -10.32
C TYR A 395 -11.66 -9.97 -11.73
N ASP A 396 -12.03 -10.92 -12.54
CA ASP A 396 -12.19 -10.63 -13.96
C ASP A 396 -13.50 -9.84 -14.07
N SER A 397 -13.40 -8.56 -14.32
CA SER A 397 -14.53 -7.65 -14.53
C SER A 397 -15.44 -8.06 -15.71
N THR A 398 -15.10 -9.13 -16.41
CA THR A 398 -15.84 -9.68 -17.54
C THR A 398 -16.76 -10.84 -17.15
N THR A 399 -16.61 -11.44 -15.96
CA THR A 399 -17.46 -12.51 -15.48
C THR A 399 -18.38 -12.03 -14.37
N THR A 400 -19.66 -11.95 -14.66
CA THR A 400 -20.74 -11.67 -13.69
C THR A 400 -21.02 -12.79 -12.72
N ASN A 401 -20.13 -13.76 -12.60
CA ASN A 401 -20.31 -14.93 -11.76
C ASN A 401 -19.73 -14.67 -10.37
N PHE A 402 -20.52 -14.06 -9.52
CA PHE A 402 -20.22 -13.85 -8.09
C PHE A 402 -20.33 -15.13 -7.24
N GLY A 403 -20.68 -16.27 -7.84
CA GLY A 403 -20.76 -17.55 -7.18
C GLY A 403 -19.38 -18.14 -6.98
N GLY A 404 -18.85 -18.10 -5.76
CA GLY A 404 -17.64 -18.83 -5.41
C GLY A 404 -16.42 -17.97 -5.09
N LEU A 405 -16.59 -16.74 -4.62
CA LEU A 405 -15.50 -15.90 -4.08
C LEU A 405 -14.68 -16.61 -2.98
N PHE A 406 -15.26 -17.63 -2.34
CA PHE A 406 -14.63 -18.42 -1.31
C PHE A 406 -14.87 -19.90 -1.60
N GLN A 407 -13.84 -20.62 -1.97
CA GLN A 407 -13.89 -22.09 -2.00
C GLN A 407 -13.05 -22.61 -0.84
N GLU A 408 -13.65 -23.55 -0.09
CA GLU A 408 -12.90 -24.35 0.85
C GLU A 408 -11.88 -25.19 0.09
N THR A 409 -10.62 -25.15 0.49
CA THR A 409 -9.64 -26.13 0.00
C THR A 409 -10.07 -27.51 0.43
N GLU A 410 -10.05 -28.46 -0.47
CA GLU A 410 -10.07 -29.87 -0.08
C GLU A 410 -8.91 -30.09 0.89
N SER A 411 -9.25 -30.29 2.15
CA SER A 411 -8.26 -30.41 3.20
C SER A 411 -7.58 -31.76 3.11
N THR A 412 -6.28 -31.77 2.91
CA THR A 412 -5.42 -32.91 3.16
C THR A 412 -5.02 -33.02 4.63
N ARG A 413 -5.70 -32.28 5.49
CA ARG A 413 -5.40 -32.16 6.92
C ARG A 413 -5.64 -33.52 7.61
N GLU A 414 -4.59 -34.01 8.20
CA GLU A 414 -4.65 -35.22 9.03
C GLU A 414 -4.79 -34.86 10.51
N PHE A 415 -5.30 -35.81 11.31
CA PHE A 415 -5.37 -35.58 12.75
C PHE A 415 -3.96 -35.43 13.35
N PRO A 416 -3.70 -34.37 14.15
CA PRO A 416 -2.35 -34.00 14.61
C PRO A 416 -1.88 -34.92 15.77
N ARG A 417 -1.44 -36.13 15.46
CA ARG A 417 -1.00 -37.12 16.43
C ARG A 417 -0.04 -36.55 17.49
N ARG A 418 0.90 -35.67 17.10
CA ARG A 418 1.89 -35.09 18.02
C ARG A 418 1.29 -34.30 19.19
N LEU A 419 0.08 -33.76 19.02
CA LEU A 419 -0.64 -33.07 20.09
C LEU A 419 -1.20 -34.02 21.13
N LEU A 420 -1.49 -35.30 20.76
CA LEU A 420 -2.00 -36.31 21.65
C LEU A 420 -0.93 -36.81 22.61
N GLU A 421 0.34 -36.64 22.29
CA GLU A 421 1.49 -37.03 23.10
C GLU A 421 1.91 -35.96 24.11
N TRP A 422 1.13 -34.89 24.24
CA TRP A 422 1.47 -33.74 25.08
C TRP A 422 0.89 -33.86 26.49
N ASP A 423 1.71 -34.22 27.42
CA ASP A 423 1.33 -34.54 28.80
C ASP A 423 0.82 -33.38 29.65
N LYS A 424 1.21 -32.15 29.34
CA LYS A 424 0.81 -30.95 30.09
C LYS A 424 -0.51 -30.32 29.64
N LEU A 425 -1.04 -30.66 28.48
CA LEU A 425 -2.28 -30.07 28.00
C LEU A 425 -3.47 -30.43 28.88
N ASP A 426 -4.16 -29.43 29.42
CA ASP A 426 -5.44 -29.54 30.07
C ASP A 426 -6.61 -29.12 29.16
N THR A 427 -6.31 -28.33 28.11
CA THR A 427 -7.28 -27.82 27.13
C THR A 427 -6.72 -27.97 25.74
N LEU A 428 -7.43 -28.70 24.87
CA LEU A 428 -7.12 -28.83 23.45
C LEU A 428 -8.40 -28.67 22.62
N ILE A 429 -8.52 -27.55 21.88
CA ILE A 429 -9.70 -27.23 21.06
C ILE A 429 -9.29 -27.21 19.60
N LEU A 430 -9.78 -28.17 18.83
CA LEU A 430 -9.51 -28.36 17.39
C LEU A 430 -10.79 -28.44 16.56
N SER A 431 -11.90 -27.89 17.05
CA SER A 431 -13.19 -27.90 16.36
C SER A 431 -13.15 -27.11 15.06
N VAL A 432 -13.98 -27.45 14.10
CA VAL A 432 -14.21 -26.68 12.86
C VAL A 432 -12.92 -26.46 12.04
N ASN A 433 -12.13 -27.51 11.84
CA ASN A 433 -10.84 -27.42 11.14
C ASN A 433 -10.75 -28.27 9.87
N TYR A 434 -11.83 -28.99 9.50
CA TYR A 434 -11.82 -29.97 8.41
C TYR A 434 -10.75 -31.07 8.56
N LEU A 435 -10.34 -31.38 9.78
CA LEU A 435 -9.45 -32.50 10.05
C LEU A 435 -10.07 -33.79 9.50
N GLN A 436 -9.29 -34.61 8.80
CA GLN A 436 -9.71 -35.82 8.15
C GLN A 436 -9.02 -37.04 8.78
N GLY A 437 -9.43 -38.22 8.32
CA GLY A 437 -8.86 -39.48 8.76
C GLY A 437 -9.44 -39.94 10.07
N ARG A 438 -8.66 -40.74 10.81
CA ARG A 438 -9.06 -41.33 12.09
C ARG A 438 -8.33 -40.70 13.24
N ILE A 439 -8.97 -40.64 14.39
CA ILE A 439 -8.25 -40.34 15.64
C ILE A 439 -7.31 -41.54 15.88
N PRO A 440 -6.00 -41.30 16.05
CA PRO A 440 -5.03 -42.38 16.25
C PRO A 440 -5.33 -43.21 17.49
N ASP A 441 -5.19 -44.53 17.39
CA ASP A 441 -5.41 -45.44 18.52
C ASP A 441 -4.29 -45.41 19.56
N MET A 442 -3.14 -44.83 19.21
CA MET A 442 -1.99 -44.66 20.11
C MET A 442 -1.50 -45.92 20.82
N LYS A 443 -1.74 -47.12 20.24
CA LYS A 443 -1.36 -48.40 20.86
C LYS A 443 0.13 -48.57 21.09
N ASP A 444 0.93 -47.87 20.34
CA ASP A 444 2.39 -47.78 20.46
C ASP A 444 2.88 -46.78 21.49
N TYR A 445 1.95 -46.07 22.16
CA TYR A 445 2.26 -45.07 23.16
C TYR A 445 2.28 -45.66 24.58
N ASN A 446 2.88 -44.93 25.51
CA ASN A 446 2.96 -45.36 26.91
C ASN A 446 1.58 -45.66 27.50
N THR A 447 1.44 -46.80 28.23
CA THR A 447 0.15 -47.25 28.77
C THR A 447 0.13 -47.12 30.29
N TYR A 448 -1.08 -47.14 30.87
CA TYR A 448 -1.26 -47.22 32.30
C TYR A 448 -0.81 -48.61 32.78
N THR A 449 0.08 -48.58 33.78
CA THR A 449 0.55 -49.77 34.45
C THR A 449 -0.24 -50.06 35.73
N GLN A 450 -0.07 -51.22 36.32
CA GLN A 450 -0.64 -51.54 37.63
C GLN A 450 -0.07 -50.60 38.74
N GLU A 451 1.18 -50.12 38.55
CA GLU A 451 1.80 -49.18 39.47
C GLU A 451 1.13 -47.81 39.43
N ASP A 452 0.79 -47.33 38.22
CA ASP A 452 0.04 -46.10 38.06
C ASP A 452 -1.31 -46.15 38.77
N ILE A 453 -2.01 -47.27 38.63
CA ILE A 453 -3.32 -47.46 39.27
C ILE A 453 -3.18 -47.51 40.81
N ASN A 454 -2.16 -48.19 41.29
CA ASN A 454 -1.93 -48.30 42.72
C ASN A 454 -1.42 -46.97 43.37
N ALA A 455 -0.78 -46.13 42.58
CA ALA A 455 -0.26 -44.84 43.04
C ALA A 455 -1.32 -43.71 43.06
N ALA A 456 -2.46 -43.88 42.42
CA ALA A 456 -3.51 -42.88 42.30
C ALA A 456 -4.83 -43.39 42.87
N ASP A 457 -5.30 -42.75 43.93
CA ASP A 457 -6.53 -43.14 44.67
C ASP A 457 -7.81 -43.16 43.81
N SER A 458 -7.79 -42.58 42.63
CA SER A 458 -8.98 -42.33 41.79
C SER A 458 -8.98 -43.05 40.44
N LEU A 459 -7.89 -43.76 40.05
CA LEU A 459 -7.83 -44.36 38.71
C LEU A 459 -8.48 -45.78 38.71
N PRO A 460 -9.42 -46.05 37.80
CA PRO A 460 -10.05 -47.39 37.70
C PRO A 460 -9.08 -48.47 37.24
N GLN A 461 -9.21 -49.68 37.79
CA GLN A 461 -8.44 -50.86 37.39
C GLN A 461 -8.52 -51.16 35.87
N ALA A 462 -9.65 -50.82 35.25
CA ALA A 462 -9.91 -51.03 33.82
C ALA A 462 -8.99 -50.23 32.89
N LEU A 463 -8.18 -49.27 33.40
CA LEU A 463 -7.22 -48.50 32.61
C LEU A 463 -5.91 -49.21 32.32
N VAL A 464 -5.58 -50.29 33.05
CA VAL A 464 -4.34 -51.05 32.81
C VAL A 464 -4.25 -51.47 31.33
N GLY A 465 -3.16 -51.07 30.67
CA GLY A 465 -2.94 -51.33 29.25
C GLY A 465 -3.54 -50.30 28.28
N ILE A 466 -4.29 -49.31 28.79
CA ILE A 466 -4.81 -48.21 27.97
C ILE A 466 -3.70 -47.15 27.78
N PRO A 467 -3.51 -46.61 26.55
CA PRO A 467 -2.54 -45.53 26.29
C PRO A 467 -2.75 -44.29 27.15
N LYS A 468 -1.67 -43.74 27.70
CA LYS A 468 -1.65 -42.49 28.50
C LYS A 468 -1.66 -41.28 27.60
N VAL A 469 -2.70 -41.08 26.83
CA VAL A 469 -2.83 -39.98 25.89
C VAL A 469 -3.43 -38.78 26.60
N LEU A 470 -2.80 -37.61 26.49
CA LEU A 470 -3.28 -36.34 27.08
C LEU A 470 -3.67 -36.51 28.57
N PRO A 471 -2.79 -37.03 29.44
CA PRO A 471 -3.19 -37.52 30.77
C PRO A 471 -3.80 -36.43 31.68
N ASN A 472 -3.58 -35.15 31.41
CA ASN A 472 -4.12 -34.05 32.18
C ASN A 472 -5.27 -33.30 31.50
N ILE A 473 -5.79 -33.83 30.39
CA ILE A 473 -6.82 -33.16 29.60
C ILE A 473 -8.15 -33.08 30.36
N LYS A 474 -8.73 -31.89 30.43
CA LYS A 474 -10.05 -31.61 30.99
C LYS A 474 -11.07 -31.21 29.93
N ARG A 475 -10.57 -30.52 28.91
CA ARG A 475 -11.39 -30.03 27.80
C ARG A 475 -10.78 -30.45 26.47
N PHE A 476 -11.46 -31.33 25.79
CA PHE A 476 -11.07 -31.82 24.46
C PHE A 476 -12.25 -31.62 23.51
N SER A 477 -12.05 -30.79 22.46
CA SER A 477 -13.09 -30.53 21.47
C SER A 477 -12.56 -30.72 20.07
N ILE A 478 -13.25 -31.59 19.30
CA ILE A 478 -12.92 -31.96 17.93
C ILE A 478 -14.14 -31.97 17.01
N ASN A 479 -15.26 -31.41 17.46
CA ASN A 479 -16.50 -31.37 16.71
C ASN A 479 -16.40 -30.60 15.40
N LEU A 480 -17.36 -30.82 14.49
CA LEU A 480 -17.42 -30.16 13.18
C LEU A 480 -16.13 -30.32 12.35
N ASN A 481 -15.51 -31.50 12.43
CA ASN A 481 -14.43 -31.95 11.56
C ASN A 481 -14.94 -33.03 10.58
N ARG A 482 -14.06 -33.52 9.70
CA ARG A 482 -14.36 -34.62 8.74
C ARG A 482 -13.72 -35.95 9.18
N LEU A 483 -13.66 -36.17 10.47
CA LEU A 483 -13.10 -37.40 11.04
C LEU A 483 -13.98 -38.60 10.73
N THR A 484 -13.36 -39.78 10.53
CA THR A 484 -14.01 -41.03 10.20
C THR A 484 -13.49 -42.16 11.07
N GLY A 485 -14.22 -43.28 11.12
CA GLY A 485 -13.82 -44.47 11.84
C GLY A 485 -14.36 -44.53 13.27
N GLU A 486 -13.87 -45.47 14.05
CA GLU A 486 -14.26 -45.67 15.44
C GLU A 486 -13.45 -44.78 16.40
N LEU A 487 -14.07 -44.40 17.50
CA LEU A 487 -13.36 -43.71 18.58
C LEU A 487 -12.38 -44.64 19.25
N PRO A 488 -11.12 -44.19 19.47
CA PRO A 488 -10.12 -45.06 20.10
C PRO A 488 -10.42 -45.28 21.58
N GLU A 489 -10.01 -46.44 22.09
CA GLU A 489 -10.31 -46.88 23.46
C GLU A 489 -9.73 -45.96 24.51
N TRP A 490 -8.57 -45.31 24.25
CA TRP A 490 -7.98 -44.32 25.15
C TRP A 490 -8.88 -43.11 25.36
N LEU A 491 -9.65 -42.72 24.34
CA LEU A 491 -10.59 -41.60 24.43
C LEU A 491 -11.87 -42.00 25.18
N LEU A 492 -12.43 -43.18 24.86
CA LEU A 492 -13.65 -43.70 25.49
C LEU A 492 -13.47 -43.98 26.99
N ARG A 493 -12.25 -44.28 27.43
CA ARG A 493 -11.92 -44.59 28.82
C ARG A 493 -11.06 -43.57 29.50
N HIS A 494 -10.98 -42.35 28.97
CA HIS A 494 -10.07 -41.34 29.50
C HIS A 494 -10.43 -40.95 30.94
N PRO A 495 -9.50 -41.05 31.90
CA PRO A 495 -9.85 -40.95 33.31
C PRO A 495 -10.08 -39.49 33.80
N ALA A 496 -9.49 -38.51 33.12
CA ALA A 496 -9.53 -37.13 33.52
C ALA A 496 -10.39 -36.24 32.59
N LEU A 497 -11.07 -36.83 31.60
CA LEU A 497 -11.86 -36.08 30.62
C LEU A 497 -13.29 -35.92 31.17
N ASP A 498 -13.53 -34.76 31.83
CA ASP A 498 -14.84 -34.42 32.37
C ASP A 498 -15.82 -34.00 31.26
N TRP A 499 -15.30 -33.45 30.20
CA TRP A 499 -16.08 -32.99 29.06
C TRP A 499 -15.28 -33.12 27.75
N TRP A 500 -15.93 -33.66 26.74
CA TRP A 500 -15.43 -33.65 25.37
C TRP A 500 -16.57 -33.49 24.37
N ASP A 501 -16.25 -32.84 23.24
CA ASP A 501 -17.22 -32.55 22.18
C ASP A 501 -16.72 -33.20 20.89
N PRO A 502 -17.42 -34.28 20.42
CA PRO A 502 -17.02 -35.10 19.29
C PRO A 502 -17.14 -34.39 17.92
#